data_500d13d8813b10641ccc960f69969605
#
_entry.id   500d13d8813b10641ccc960f69969605
#
_cell.length_a   1.000
_cell.length_b   1.000
_cell.length_c   1.000
_cell.angle_alpha   90.00
_cell.angle_beta   90.00
_cell.angle_gamma   90.00
#
_symmetry.space_group_name_H-M   'P 1'
#
loop_
_entity.id
_entity.type
_entity.pdbx_description
1 polymer ?
#
loop_
_entity_poly.entity_id
_entity_poly.type
_entity_poly.pdbx_seq_one_letter_code
_entity_poly.pdbx_strand_id
1 'polypeptide(L)'
;MKIKSIKIENYKSFAEENNVLILEDLNTIIGKNESGKSNLIECLSGISLRGESDISFFQKFNKNTGNYPIISIILIPTKEEEERYKIIEETKITLNSQYDINFEGGLSNLIKNNRIFQKNKENLNELNKEVLYLFYGETEKENFKNIIKMINEAENKIFINYNYVENITKKIYNDYTYNKFSEYLKRCILYLNEIKELLPYFIQINDYSLKSKYTKKNLEDNTDNKEMLKYLLNCMNMKLEDVMEYWKISNEADKLNFAEDFNEKLEKIIYKFNEFYTQEKVIMKAKFENDSLNFVIKTTKKYMDFEERSNGLKWYLNMFIQIMSKINLNEIENYIILLDEPGVHLHMNAQKEILKLFEDFATKNNQIIYTTHSPSMIYSDKLYRTRLIIKDEKGNSNIGNKYYSLPHKMGSKTETLTPLLTAMGISINYNFLSIDNNRCNIITEGISDYNYIKGYLYLKEKIRIII
;
A
#
# COMPACT_ATOMS: atom_id res chain seq x y z
N MET A 1 -4.69 -7.21 9.88
CA MET A 1 -5.11 -8.36 9.02
C MET A 1 -4.42 -8.31 7.68
N LYS A 2 -4.12 -9.46 7.07
CA LYS A 2 -3.54 -9.55 5.72
C LYS A 2 -4.62 -9.85 4.68
N ILE A 3 -4.43 -9.39 3.47
CA ILE A 3 -5.31 -9.77 2.36
C ILE A 3 -4.87 -11.15 1.83
N LYS A 4 -5.80 -12.10 1.81
CA LYS A 4 -5.63 -13.41 1.20
C LYS A 4 -5.91 -13.37 -0.30
N SER A 5 -7.00 -12.71 -0.68
CA SER A 5 -7.39 -12.58 -2.09
C SER A 5 -8.28 -11.37 -2.33
N ILE A 6 -8.25 -10.88 -3.57
CA ILE A 6 -9.11 -9.81 -4.07
C ILE A 6 -9.78 -10.30 -5.35
N LYS A 7 -11.11 -10.26 -5.40
CA LYS A 7 -11.90 -10.49 -6.62
C LYS A 7 -12.32 -9.15 -7.18
N ILE A 8 -12.11 -8.96 -8.48
CA ILE A 8 -12.43 -7.72 -9.21
C ILE A 8 -13.42 -8.05 -10.31
N GLU A 9 -14.58 -7.41 -10.28
CA GLU A 9 -15.65 -7.59 -11.26
C GLU A 9 -16.02 -6.22 -11.85
N ASN A 10 -16.18 -6.18 -13.17
CA ASN A 10 -16.68 -5.01 -13.92
C ASN A 10 -15.87 -3.71 -13.78
N TYR A 11 -14.57 -3.80 -13.52
CA TYR A 11 -13.70 -2.63 -13.44
C TYR A 11 -12.87 -2.47 -14.71
N LYS A 12 -13.07 -1.41 -15.48
CA LYS A 12 -12.35 -1.11 -16.74
C LYS A 12 -12.20 -2.34 -17.65
N SER A 13 -11.00 -2.91 -17.77
CA SER A 13 -10.74 -4.09 -18.59
C SER A 13 -11.08 -5.42 -17.91
N PHE A 14 -11.38 -5.45 -16.61
CA PHE A 14 -11.77 -6.66 -15.89
C PHE A 14 -13.28 -6.89 -15.98
N ALA A 15 -13.70 -8.00 -16.60
CA ALA A 15 -15.11 -8.40 -16.71
C ALA A 15 -15.57 -9.23 -15.49
N GLU A 16 -16.78 -9.83 -15.56
CA GLU A 16 -17.46 -10.46 -14.42
C GLU A 16 -16.79 -11.71 -13.87
N GLU A 17 -16.10 -12.53 -14.69
CA GLU A 17 -15.71 -13.87 -14.28
C GLU A 17 -14.20 -14.02 -14.05
N ASN A 18 -13.85 -14.78 -13.00
CA ASN A 18 -12.51 -15.33 -12.69
C ASN A 18 -11.37 -14.35 -12.39
N ASN A 19 -11.65 -13.08 -12.14
CA ASN A 19 -10.62 -12.12 -11.80
C ASN A 19 -10.30 -12.12 -10.29
N VAL A 20 -9.79 -13.24 -9.79
CA VAL A 20 -9.35 -13.40 -8.40
C VAL A 20 -7.84 -13.30 -8.34
N LEU A 21 -7.34 -12.28 -7.64
CA LEU A 21 -5.93 -12.09 -7.33
C LEU A 21 -5.64 -12.73 -5.95
N ILE A 22 -4.88 -13.80 -5.92
CA ILE A 22 -4.40 -14.44 -4.68
C ILE A 22 -3.10 -13.73 -4.28
N LEU A 23 -2.99 -13.31 -3.02
CA LEU A 23 -1.86 -12.53 -2.52
C LEU A 23 -0.97 -13.32 -1.57
N GLU A 24 0.31 -13.10 -1.73
CA GLU A 24 1.39 -13.41 -0.79
C GLU A 24 1.88 -12.11 -0.13
N ASP A 25 2.93 -12.17 0.67
CA ASP A 25 3.52 -10.95 1.25
C ASP A 25 4.13 -10.03 0.17
N LEU A 26 4.73 -10.62 -0.85
CA LEU A 26 5.28 -9.92 -2.00
C LEU A 26 4.71 -10.50 -3.30
N ASN A 27 4.14 -9.66 -4.16
CA ASN A 27 3.44 -10.07 -5.36
C ASN A 27 3.95 -9.34 -6.59
N THR A 28 4.38 -10.11 -7.58
CA THR A 28 4.85 -9.61 -8.87
C THR A 28 3.75 -9.78 -9.91
N ILE A 29 3.31 -8.70 -10.52
CA ILE A 29 2.28 -8.71 -11.58
C ILE A 29 2.96 -8.53 -12.93
N ILE A 30 2.81 -9.48 -13.81
CA ILE A 30 3.37 -9.43 -15.16
C ILE A 30 2.28 -9.57 -16.22
N GLY A 31 2.58 -9.09 -17.42
CA GLY A 31 1.67 -9.14 -18.56
C GLY A 31 2.18 -8.27 -19.70
N LYS A 32 1.71 -8.49 -20.91
CA LYS A 32 2.06 -7.65 -22.06
C LYS A 32 1.65 -6.19 -21.83
N ASN A 33 2.19 -5.28 -22.65
CA ASN A 33 1.70 -3.90 -22.68
C ASN A 33 0.19 -3.92 -22.93
N GLU A 34 -0.51 -2.99 -22.29
CA GLU A 34 -1.98 -2.87 -22.36
C GLU A 34 -2.77 -4.08 -21.82
N SER A 35 -2.15 -5.07 -21.17
CA SER A 35 -2.88 -6.22 -20.62
C SER A 35 -3.83 -5.87 -19.47
N GLY A 36 -3.67 -4.69 -18.84
CA GLY A 36 -4.48 -4.23 -17.71
C GLY A 36 -3.76 -4.15 -16.37
N LYS A 37 -2.41 -4.24 -16.35
CA LYS A 37 -1.61 -4.12 -15.12
C LYS A 37 -1.85 -2.81 -14.38
N SER A 38 -1.75 -1.67 -15.08
CA SER A 38 -2.01 -0.35 -14.50
C SER A 38 -3.48 -0.18 -14.07
N ASN A 39 -4.43 -0.81 -14.80
CA ASN A 39 -5.84 -0.84 -14.38
C ASN A 39 -6.01 -1.59 -13.05
N LEU A 40 -5.21 -2.66 -12.81
CA LEU A 40 -5.21 -3.36 -11.54
C LEU A 40 -4.68 -2.46 -10.42
N ILE A 41 -3.51 -1.84 -10.59
CA ILE A 41 -2.92 -0.93 -9.59
C ILE A 41 -3.88 0.24 -9.29
N GLU A 42 -4.47 0.86 -10.31
CA GLU A 42 -5.46 1.93 -10.15
C GLU A 42 -6.71 1.45 -9.41
N CYS A 43 -7.20 0.24 -9.71
CA CYS A 43 -8.32 -0.37 -8.98
C CYS A 43 -7.99 -0.48 -7.49
N LEU A 44 -6.83 -1.04 -7.16
CA LEU A 44 -6.42 -1.25 -5.77
C LEU A 44 -6.14 0.07 -5.03
N SER A 45 -5.58 1.08 -5.71
CA SER A 45 -5.31 2.39 -5.11
C SER A 45 -6.57 3.19 -4.78
N GLY A 46 -7.67 2.93 -5.50
CA GLY A 46 -8.97 3.56 -5.24
C GLY A 46 -9.73 2.93 -4.06
N ILE A 47 -9.27 1.80 -3.53
CA ILE A 47 -9.91 1.12 -2.40
C ILE A 47 -9.47 1.78 -1.09
N SER A 48 -10.46 2.20 -0.29
CA SER A 48 -10.22 2.61 1.09
C SER A 48 -11.05 1.73 2.02
N LEU A 49 -10.37 0.92 2.83
CA LEU A 49 -11.03 0.08 3.86
C LEU A 49 -11.17 0.81 5.19
N ARG A 50 -10.53 1.96 5.36
CA ARG A 50 -10.53 2.77 6.58
C ARG A 50 -11.24 4.12 6.45
N GLY A 51 -11.73 4.46 5.26
CA GLY A 51 -12.37 5.73 4.97
C GLY A 51 -13.37 5.61 3.83
N GLU A 52 -13.83 6.72 3.27
CA GLU A 52 -14.61 6.74 2.05
C GLU A 52 -13.71 6.40 0.87
N SER A 53 -14.10 5.42 0.07
CA SER A 53 -13.44 5.15 -1.22
C SER A 53 -13.72 6.30 -2.18
N ASP A 54 -12.79 6.57 -3.10
CA ASP A 54 -12.96 7.61 -4.11
C ASP A 54 -14.22 7.32 -4.96
N ILE A 55 -15.15 8.28 -4.98
CA ILE A 55 -16.38 8.19 -5.76
C ILE A 55 -16.09 7.92 -7.24
N SER A 56 -15.03 8.53 -7.78
CA SER A 56 -14.62 8.34 -9.17
C SER A 56 -14.24 6.90 -9.50
N PHE A 57 -13.84 6.12 -8.51
CA PHE A 57 -13.51 4.69 -8.66
C PHE A 57 -14.72 3.88 -9.13
N PHE A 58 -15.88 4.05 -8.51
CA PHE A 58 -17.10 3.30 -8.85
C PHE A 58 -17.73 3.72 -10.18
N GLN A 59 -17.31 4.85 -10.74
CA GLN A 59 -17.76 5.30 -12.07
C GLN A 59 -16.98 4.63 -13.22
N LYS A 60 -15.92 3.89 -12.93
CA LYS A 60 -15.02 3.26 -13.93
C LYS A 60 -15.50 1.85 -14.32
N PHE A 61 -16.71 1.76 -14.85
CA PHE A 61 -17.32 0.49 -15.25
C PHE A 61 -16.58 -0.19 -16.42
N ASN A 62 -16.81 -1.49 -16.59
CA ASN A 62 -16.33 -2.23 -17.75
C ASN A 62 -17.15 -1.90 -18.99
N LYS A 63 -16.49 -1.46 -20.08
CA LYS A 63 -17.15 -1.05 -21.32
C LYS A 63 -17.85 -2.19 -22.06
N ASN A 64 -17.41 -3.45 -21.87
CA ASN A 64 -17.99 -4.61 -22.56
C ASN A 64 -19.27 -5.10 -21.87
N THR A 65 -19.33 -5.03 -20.53
CA THR A 65 -20.50 -5.46 -19.74
C THR A 65 -21.47 -4.33 -19.44
N GLY A 66 -20.98 -3.08 -19.37
CA GLY A 66 -21.76 -1.92 -18.95
C GLY A 66 -22.10 -1.90 -17.45
N ASN A 67 -21.61 -2.89 -16.68
CA ASN A 67 -21.89 -3.03 -15.26
C ASN A 67 -20.87 -2.26 -14.39
N TYR A 68 -21.32 -1.84 -13.21
CA TYR A 68 -20.47 -1.16 -12.22
C TYR A 68 -19.54 -2.13 -11.48
N PRO A 69 -18.40 -1.63 -10.99
CA PRO A 69 -17.44 -2.42 -10.24
C PRO A 69 -18.01 -3.06 -8.98
N ILE A 70 -17.60 -4.30 -8.73
CA ILE A 70 -17.78 -5.00 -7.46
C ILE A 70 -16.40 -5.56 -7.05
N ILE A 71 -15.96 -5.21 -5.86
CA ILE A 71 -14.69 -5.69 -5.31
C ILE A 71 -14.97 -6.54 -4.07
N SER A 72 -14.50 -7.77 -4.07
CA SER A 72 -14.58 -8.64 -2.89
C SER A 72 -13.18 -8.95 -2.38
N ILE A 73 -12.94 -8.70 -1.10
CA ILE A 73 -11.64 -8.88 -0.45
C ILE A 73 -11.80 -9.90 0.66
N ILE A 74 -10.92 -10.89 0.71
CA ILE A 74 -10.83 -11.85 1.81
C ILE A 74 -9.61 -11.50 2.65
N LEU A 75 -9.85 -11.21 3.92
CA LEU A 75 -8.84 -10.95 4.93
C LEU A 75 -8.63 -12.17 5.82
N ILE A 76 -7.39 -12.40 6.21
CA ILE A 76 -7.02 -13.37 7.24
C ILE A 76 -6.37 -12.64 8.41
N PRO A 77 -6.66 -13.05 9.66
CA PRO A 77 -5.99 -12.48 10.81
C PRO A 77 -4.49 -12.84 10.81
N THR A 78 -3.67 -12.00 11.39
CA THR A 78 -2.29 -12.33 11.74
C THR A 78 -2.29 -13.13 13.07
N LYS A 79 -1.20 -13.82 13.40
CA LYS A 79 -1.08 -14.55 14.66
C LYS A 79 -1.30 -13.66 15.88
N GLU A 80 -0.80 -12.44 15.85
CA GLU A 80 -1.00 -11.47 16.91
C GLU A 80 -2.46 -11.07 17.08
N GLU A 81 -3.17 -10.87 15.99
CA GLU A 81 -4.60 -10.55 16.00
C GLU A 81 -5.45 -11.76 16.45
N GLU A 82 -5.06 -12.97 16.06
CA GLU A 82 -5.68 -14.21 16.56
C GLU A 82 -5.55 -14.31 18.09
N GLU A 83 -4.38 -14.02 18.64
CA GLU A 83 -4.13 -14.08 20.07
C GLU A 83 -4.85 -12.96 20.83
N ARG A 84 -4.78 -11.71 20.32
CA ARG A 84 -5.32 -10.52 20.99
C ARG A 84 -6.83 -10.42 20.90
N TYR A 85 -7.39 -10.63 19.72
CA TYR A 85 -8.82 -10.39 19.44
C TYR A 85 -9.64 -11.67 19.31
N LYS A 86 -9.00 -12.85 19.34
CA LYS A 86 -9.66 -14.15 19.13
C LYS A 86 -10.40 -14.27 17.80
N ILE A 87 -9.88 -13.60 16.76
CA ILE A 87 -10.42 -13.71 15.41
C ILE A 87 -9.81 -14.97 14.78
N ILE A 88 -10.63 -15.99 14.56
CA ILE A 88 -10.17 -17.29 14.01
C ILE A 88 -10.60 -17.43 12.54
N GLU A 89 -11.65 -16.71 12.15
CA GLU A 89 -12.27 -16.83 10.84
C GLU A 89 -11.81 -15.73 9.86
N GLU A 90 -11.85 -16.07 8.58
CA GLU A 90 -11.65 -15.10 7.51
C GLU A 90 -12.75 -14.03 7.52
N THR A 91 -12.40 -12.82 7.12
CA THR A 91 -13.36 -11.73 6.93
C THR A 91 -13.48 -11.44 5.43
N LYS A 92 -14.70 -11.53 4.91
CA LYS A 92 -15.01 -11.10 3.56
C LYS A 92 -15.57 -9.69 3.57
N ILE A 93 -14.99 -8.84 2.72
CA ILE A 93 -15.43 -7.46 2.49
C ILE A 93 -15.92 -7.35 1.04
N THR A 94 -17.10 -6.79 0.85
CA THR A 94 -17.64 -6.51 -0.48
C THR A 94 -17.92 -5.03 -0.62
N LEU A 95 -17.32 -4.40 -1.65
CA LEU A 95 -17.54 -3.01 -2.04
C LEU A 95 -18.33 -3.00 -3.36
N ASN A 96 -19.40 -2.21 -3.41
CA ASN A 96 -20.26 -2.10 -4.60
C ASN A 96 -20.43 -0.64 -5.07
N SER A 97 -21.11 -0.45 -6.18
CA SER A 97 -21.37 0.86 -6.79
C SER A 97 -22.26 1.81 -5.96
N GLN A 98 -22.91 1.31 -4.92
CA GLN A 98 -23.72 2.12 -4.01
C GLN A 98 -22.89 2.64 -2.82
N TYR A 99 -21.56 2.46 -2.87
CA TYR A 99 -20.62 2.81 -1.80
C TYR A 99 -20.81 1.99 -0.52
N ASP A 100 -21.57 0.90 -0.60
CA ASP A 100 -21.75 0.00 0.52
C ASP A 100 -20.52 -0.88 0.70
N ILE A 101 -20.02 -0.91 1.93
CA ILE A 101 -18.97 -1.82 2.36
C ILE A 101 -19.61 -2.81 3.33
N ASN A 102 -19.73 -4.06 2.89
CA ASN A 102 -20.34 -5.12 3.69
C ASN A 102 -19.26 -6.07 4.22
N PHE A 103 -19.36 -6.42 5.49
CA PHE A 103 -18.46 -7.33 6.21
C PHE A 103 -19.18 -8.62 6.57
N GLU A 104 -18.51 -9.76 6.32
CA GLU A 104 -18.98 -11.09 6.70
C GLU A 104 -17.83 -11.87 7.36
N GLY A 105 -18.14 -12.73 8.33
CA GLY A 105 -17.15 -13.59 9.00
C GLY A 105 -16.44 -12.92 10.17
N GLY A 106 -15.14 -13.12 10.30
CA GLY A 106 -14.35 -12.85 11.51
C GLY A 106 -14.56 -11.49 12.19
N LEU A 107 -14.41 -10.36 11.48
CA LEU A 107 -14.62 -9.03 12.07
C LEU A 107 -16.10 -8.78 12.42
N SER A 108 -17.03 -9.21 11.58
CA SER A 108 -18.46 -9.11 11.88
C SER A 108 -18.80 -9.88 13.17
N ASN A 109 -18.26 -11.09 13.31
CA ASN A 109 -18.45 -11.92 14.50
C ASN A 109 -17.78 -11.31 15.74
N LEU A 110 -16.61 -10.69 15.60
CA LEU A 110 -15.95 -9.97 16.69
C LEU A 110 -16.84 -8.85 17.25
N ILE A 111 -17.46 -8.04 16.38
CA ILE A 111 -18.37 -6.97 16.81
C ILE A 111 -19.65 -7.54 17.44
N LYS A 112 -20.26 -8.55 16.82
CA LYS A 112 -21.47 -9.22 17.35
C LYS A 112 -21.26 -9.81 18.74
N ASN A 113 -20.10 -10.40 18.99
CA ASN A 113 -19.80 -11.11 20.23
C ASN A 113 -19.21 -10.20 21.33
N ASN A 114 -18.90 -8.94 21.03
CA ASN A 114 -18.38 -8.01 22.04
C ASN A 114 -19.49 -7.54 22.99
N ARG A 115 -19.52 -8.11 24.19
CA ARG A 115 -20.56 -7.82 25.20
C ARG A 115 -20.61 -6.34 25.62
N ILE A 116 -19.46 -5.66 25.67
CA ILE A 116 -19.39 -4.24 26.06
C ILE A 116 -19.99 -3.39 24.95
N PHE A 117 -19.65 -3.66 23.70
CA PHE A 117 -20.21 -2.96 22.53
C PHE A 117 -21.72 -3.18 22.46
N GLN A 118 -22.20 -4.42 22.54
CA GLN A 118 -23.64 -4.74 22.46
C GLN A 118 -24.43 -4.07 23.58
N LYS A 119 -23.93 -4.08 24.81
CA LYS A 119 -24.56 -3.38 25.93
C LYS A 119 -24.65 -1.87 25.74
N ASN A 120 -23.56 -1.24 25.23
CA ASN A 120 -23.59 0.19 24.93
C ASN A 120 -24.57 0.50 23.79
N LYS A 121 -24.65 -0.35 22.77
CA LYS A 121 -25.60 -0.25 21.66
C LYS A 121 -27.06 -0.35 22.14
N GLU A 122 -27.36 -1.31 23.02
CA GLU A 122 -28.67 -1.45 23.67
C GLU A 122 -29.04 -0.17 24.44
N ASN A 123 -28.15 0.33 25.30
CA ASN A 123 -28.36 1.56 26.05
C ASN A 123 -28.58 2.79 25.14
N LEU A 124 -27.86 2.88 24.02
CA LEU A 124 -28.08 3.93 22.99
C LEU A 124 -29.48 3.83 22.40
N ASN A 125 -29.95 2.63 22.08
CA ASN A 125 -31.28 2.43 21.50
C ASN A 125 -32.40 2.75 22.51
N GLU A 126 -32.21 2.47 23.80
CA GLU A 126 -33.13 2.83 24.85
C GLU A 126 -33.25 4.35 25.01
N LEU A 127 -32.13 5.07 25.00
CA LEU A 127 -32.10 6.52 25.16
C LEU A 127 -32.43 7.28 23.85
N ASN A 128 -32.46 6.61 22.71
CA ASN A 128 -32.64 7.22 21.41
C ASN A 128 -33.92 8.10 21.31
N LYS A 129 -35.03 7.61 21.80
CA LYS A 129 -36.30 8.37 21.77
C LYS A 129 -36.25 9.62 22.62
N GLU A 130 -35.67 9.53 23.81
CA GLU A 130 -35.56 10.64 24.76
C GLU A 130 -34.62 11.73 24.21
N VAL A 131 -33.45 11.31 23.71
CA VAL A 131 -32.46 12.25 23.15
C VAL A 131 -32.94 12.89 21.86
N LEU A 132 -33.73 12.20 21.04
CA LEU A 132 -34.30 12.76 19.79
C LEU A 132 -35.13 14.03 20.01
N TYR A 133 -35.81 14.13 21.15
CA TYR A 133 -36.62 15.32 21.50
C TYR A 133 -35.76 16.53 21.90
N LEU A 134 -34.48 16.34 22.20
CA LEU A 134 -33.56 17.43 22.53
C LEU A 134 -33.11 18.23 21.30
N PHE A 135 -33.31 17.70 20.12
CA PHE A 135 -32.95 18.38 18.87
C PHE A 135 -34.12 19.24 18.35
N TYR A 136 -33.85 20.50 18.04
CA TYR A 136 -34.87 21.43 17.57
C TYR A 136 -35.04 21.43 16.05
N GLY A 137 -33.99 21.13 15.28
CA GLY A 137 -34.00 21.13 13.81
C GLY A 137 -34.26 19.77 13.17
N GLU A 138 -35.02 19.71 12.09
CA GLU A 138 -35.27 18.46 11.37
C GLU A 138 -33.99 17.84 10.79
N THR A 139 -33.07 18.65 10.30
CA THR A 139 -31.75 18.20 9.82
C THR A 139 -30.93 17.55 10.93
N GLU A 140 -30.97 18.11 12.15
CA GLU A 140 -30.25 17.56 13.30
C GLU A 140 -30.85 16.24 13.75
N LYS A 141 -32.18 16.11 13.76
CA LYS A 141 -32.88 14.86 14.03
C LYS A 141 -32.55 13.77 13.02
N GLU A 142 -32.48 14.12 11.75
CA GLU A 142 -32.14 13.18 10.67
C GLU A 142 -30.68 12.69 10.82
N ASN A 143 -29.76 13.61 11.06
CA ASN A 143 -28.36 13.29 11.33
C ASN A 143 -28.21 12.35 12.53
N PHE A 144 -28.94 12.61 13.62
CA PHE A 144 -28.94 11.77 14.80
C PHE A 144 -29.47 10.35 14.51
N LYS A 145 -30.59 10.24 13.77
CA LYS A 145 -31.13 8.95 13.34
C LYS A 145 -30.13 8.17 12.48
N ASN A 146 -29.39 8.86 11.61
CA ASN A 146 -28.36 8.24 10.77
C ASN A 146 -27.21 7.69 11.62
N ILE A 147 -26.77 8.38 12.69
CA ILE A 147 -25.74 7.87 13.61
C ILE A 147 -26.21 6.58 14.28
N ILE A 148 -27.44 6.56 14.82
CA ILE A 148 -28.00 5.38 15.47
C ILE A 148 -28.13 4.22 14.47
N LYS A 149 -28.55 4.49 13.25
CA LYS A 149 -28.60 3.51 12.16
C LYS A 149 -27.22 2.93 11.86
N MET A 150 -26.20 3.78 11.73
CA MET A 150 -24.80 3.36 11.49
C MET A 150 -24.30 2.43 12.62
N ILE A 151 -24.54 2.76 13.88
CA ILE A 151 -24.14 1.92 15.01
C ILE A 151 -24.90 0.58 15.01
N ASN A 152 -26.18 0.58 14.67
CA ASN A 152 -26.99 -0.63 14.60
C ASN A 152 -26.56 -1.55 13.45
N GLU A 153 -26.08 -0.98 12.35
CA GLU A 153 -25.56 -1.71 11.19
C GLU A 153 -24.06 -2.03 11.30
N ALA A 154 -23.37 -1.58 12.36
CA ALA A 154 -21.90 -1.67 12.48
C ALA A 154 -21.36 -3.10 12.45
N GLU A 155 -22.18 -4.11 12.75
CA GLU A 155 -21.81 -5.53 12.63
C GLU A 155 -21.48 -5.92 11.18
N ASN A 156 -22.12 -5.27 10.22
CA ASN A 156 -21.97 -5.53 8.79
C ASN A 156 -21.34 -4.36 8.02
N LYS A 157 -21.31 -3.14 8.63
CA LYS A 157 -20.82 -1.90 7.99
C LYS A 157 -20.00 -1.08 8.99
N ILE A 158 -18.69 -1.18 8.97
CA ILE A 158 -17.78 -0.52 9.95
C ILE A 158 -17.46 0.93 9.55
N PHE A 159 -18.42 1.72 9.05
CA PHE A 159 -18.15 3.11 8.70
C PHE A 159 -18.90 4.08 9.58
N ILE A 160 -18.18 4.70 10.54
CA ILE A 160 -18.66 5.86 11.29
C ILE A 160 -17.67 7.01 11.05
N ASN A 161 -18.14 8.07 10.40
CA ASN A 161 -17.36 9.29 10.25
C ASN A 161 -17.31 10.00 11.62
N TYR A 162 -16.17 9.89 12.30
CA TYR A 162 -15.96 10.45 13.64
C TYR A 162 -16.21 11.97 13.68
N ASN A 163 -15.72 12.73 12.67
CA ASN A 163 -15.88 14.19 12.61
C ASN A 163 -17.36 14.58 12.49
N TYR A 164 -18.17 13.79 11.79
CA TYR A 164 -19.60 14.00 11.67
C TYR A 164 -20.29 13.83 13.01
N VAL A 165 -19.95 12.78 13.74
CA VAL A 165 -20.50 12.50 15.09
C VAL A 165 -20.08 13.57 16.08
N GLU A 166 -18.81 13.98 16.11
CA GLU A 166 -18.30 15.00 17.00
C GLU A 166 -18.96 16.37 16.80
N ASN A 167 -19.19 16.76 15.54
CA ASN A 167 -19.87 18.02 15.22
C ASN A 167 -21.34 18.06 15.67
N ILE A 168 -22.03 16.91 15.64
CA ILE A 168 -23.41 16.82 16.12
C ILE A 168 -23.44 16.82 17.65
N THR A 169 -22.51 16.13 18.29
CA THR A 169 -22.46 16.02 19.75
C THR A 169 -22.00 17.30 20.45
N LYS A 170 -21.26 18.20 19.79
CA LYS A 170 -20.82 19.48 20.36
C LYS A 170 -21.94 20.52 20.58
N LYS A 171 -23.11 20.34 19.96
CA LYS A 171 -24.17 21.35 19.96
C LYS A 171 -25.17 21.28 21.14
N ILE A 172 -25.10 20.22 21.95
CA ILE A 172 -26.07 20.01 23.06
C ILE A 172 -25.30 19.92 24.38
N TYR A 173 -25.24 20.99 25.11
CA TYR A 173 -24.62 21.06 26.44
C TYR A 173 -25.69 21.12 27.54
N ASN A 174 -25.49 20.31 28.61
CA ASN A 174 -26.18 20.34 29.92
C ASN A 174 -27.43 19.48 30.13
N ASP A 175 -27.72 18.45 29.36
CA ASP A 175 -28.74 17.47 29.71
C ASP A 175 -28.11 16.15 30.21
N TYR A 176 -28.62 15.61 31.34
CA TYR A 176 -28.09 14.37 31.94
C TYR A 176 -28.27 13.15 31.01
N THR A 177 -29.41 13.05 30.34
CA THR A 177 -29.74 11.96 29.41
C THR A 177 -28.80 12.00 28.20
N TYR A 178 -28.55 13.22 27.71
CA TYR A 178 -27.61 13.44 26.61
C TYR A 178 -26.17 13.10 27.01
N ASN A 179 -25.73 13.43 28.22
CA ASN A 179 -24.39 13.09 28.69
C ASN A 179 -24.18 11.58 28.76
N LYS A 180 -25.15 10.80 29.27
CA LYS A 180 -25.11 9.35 29.24
C LYS A 180 -25.10 8.78 27.81
N PHE A 181 -25.96 9.28 26.95
CA PHE A 181 -25.99 8.92 25.54
C PHE A 181 -24.64 9.17 24.87
N SER A 182 -24.06 10.35 25.07
CA SER A 182 -22.76 10.74 24.55
C SER A 182 -21.64 9.80 25.03
N GLU A 183 -21.68 9.37 26.28
CA GLU A 183 -20.71 8.41 26.83
C GLU A 183 -20.80 7.04 26.14
N TYR A 184 -22.01 6.49 26.00
CA TYR A 184 -22.22 5.22 25.30
C TYR A 184 -21.82 5.31 23.83
N LEU A 185 -22.17 6.40 23.19
CA LEU A 185 -21.79 6.69 21.79
C LEU A 185 -20.27 6.71 21.63
N LYS A 186 -19.56 7.46 22.49
CA LYS A 186 -18.09 7.50 22.49
C LYS A 186 -17.47 6.09 22.63
N ARG A 187 -17.98 5.27 23.55
CA ARG A 187 -17.49 3.92 23.76
C ARG A 187 -17.69 3.01 22.53
N CYS A 188 -18.86 3.11 21.88
CA CYS A 188 -19.11 2.39 20.65
C CYS A 188 -18.14 2.84 19.52
N ILE A 189 -17.96 4.15 19.35
CA ILE A 189 -17.08 4.71 18.33
C ILE A 189 -15.62 4.33 18.57
N LEU A 190 -15.14 4.42 19.81
CA LEU A 190 -13.77 4.03 20.15
C LEU A 190 -13.51 2.57 19.81
N TYR A 191 -14.43 1.69 20.15
CA TYR A 191 -14.34 0.28 19.81
C TYR A 191 -14.33 0.03 18.30
N LEU A 192 -15.23 0.69 17.55
CA LEU A 192 -15.27 0.54 16.09
C LEU A 192 -14.04 1.13 15.41
N ASN A 193 -13.44 2.20 15.94
CA ASN A 193 -12.17 2.71 15.48
C ASN A 193 -11.01 1.72 15.72
N GLU A 194 -10.99 1.07 16.89
CA GLU A 194 -10.01 0.01 17.16
C GLU A 194 -10.14 -1.14 16.15
N ILE A 195 -11.35 -1.57 15.84
CA ILE A 195 -11.58 -2.59 14.80
C ILE A 195 -11.15 -2.10 13.41
N LYS A 196 -11.41 -0.84 13.09
CA LYS A 196 -11.01 -0.23 11.83
C LYS A 196 -9.50 -0.24 11.62
N GLU A 197 -8.71 -0.07 12.69
CA GLU A 197 -7.24 -0.14 12.63
C GLU A 197 -6.71 -1.54 12.27
N LEU A 198 -7.52 -2.60 12.41
CA LEU A 198 -7.16 -3.94 11.95
C LEU A 198 -7.22 -4.09 10.43
N LEU A 199 -7.95 -3.22 9.73
CA LEU A 199 -8.08 -3.28 8.28
C LEU A 199 -6.80 -2.82 7.59
N PRO A 200 -6.39 -3.46 6.49
CA PRO A 200 -5.23 -3.02 5.71
C PRO A 200 -5.47 -1.67 5.03
N TYR A 201 -4.38 -0.93 4.83
CA TYR A 201 -4.39 0.37 4.17
C TYR A 201 -3.62 0.32 2.86
N PHE A 202 -4.27 0.66 1.75
CA PHE A 202 -3.65 0.70 0.43
C PHE A 202 -2.87 2.01 0.24
N ILE A 203 -1.61 1.89 -0.17
CA ILE A 203 -0.71 3.01 -0.44
C ILE A 203 -0.12 2.85 -1.83
N GLN A 204 -0.45 3.76 -2.73
CA GLN A 204 0.26 3.85 -3.99
C GLN A 204 1.50 4.73 -3.84
N ILE A 205 2.63 4.26 -4.34
CA ILE A 205 3.85 5.06 -4.46
C ILE A 205 3.73 5.86 -5.76
N ASN A 206 3.85 7.17 -5.64
CA ASN A 206 3.68 8.12 -6.75
C ASN A 206 5.03 8.64 -7.26
N ASP A 207 5.03 9.21 -8.46
CA ASP A 207 6.22 9.81 -9.09
C ASP A 207 6.55 11.20 -8.53
N TYR A 208 6.43 11.39 -7.22
CA TYR A 208 6.89 12.62 -6.58
C TYR A 208 8.42 12.64 -6.51
N SER A 209 9.00 13.79 -6.83
CA SER A 209 10.45 13.97 -6.81
C SER A 209 10.87 15.06 -5.82
N LEU A 210 11.87 14.74 -5.00
CA LEU A 210 12.54 15.72 -4.16
C LEU A 210 13.21 16.76 -5.06
N LYS A 211 13.12 18.04 -4.70
CA LYS A 211 13.77 19.15 -5.45
C LYS A 211 15.05 19.55 -4.75
N SER A 212 15.99 20.07 -5.53
CA SER A 212 17.23 20.63 -4.98
C SER A 212 16.97 21.89 -4.15
N LYS A 213 15.94 22.67 -4.49
CA LYS A 213 15.65 23.95 -3.84
C LYS A 213 14.15 24.12 -3.53
N TYR A 214 13.87 24.49 -2.28
CA TYR A 214 12.54 24.90 -1.80
C TYR A 214 12.62 26.34 -1.27
N THR A 215 11.95 27.29 -1.91
CA THR A 215 11.88 28.67 -1.40
C THR A 215 10.76 28.79 -0.38
N LYS A 216 10.93 29.72 0.57
CA LYS A 216 9.91 30.05 1.57
C LYS A 216 8.54 30.30 0.93
N LYS A 217 8.50 31.07 -0.16
CA LYS A 217 7.29 31.35 -0.94
C LYS A 217 6.64 30.08 -1.47
N ASN A 218 7.41 29.15 -2.07
CA ASN A 218 6.89 27.91 -2.62
C ASN A 218 6.35 26.96 -1.54
N LEU A 219 6.85 27.08 -0.29
CA LEU A 219 6.36 26.29 0.84
C LEU A 219 5.08 26.86 1.44
N GLU A 220 4.84 28.18 1.32
CA GLU A 220 3.60 28.84 1.72
C GLU A 220 2.44 28.51 0.74
N ASP A 221 2.73 28.44 -0.56
CA ASP A 221 1.73 28.14 -1.60
C ASP A 221 1.28 26.66 -1.54
N ASN A 222 -0.03 26.43 -1.80
CA ASN A 222 -0.60 25.06 -1.84
C ASN A 222 -0.34 24.39 -3.19
N THR A 223 0.93 24.15 -3.52
CA THR A 223 1.33 23.44 -4.73
C THR A 223 1.80 22.01 -4.44
N ASP A 224 1.61 21.08 -5.39
CA ASP A 224 2.05 19.66 -5.29
C ASP A 224 3.58 19.51 -5.13
N ASN A 225 4.30 20.61 -5.32
CA ASN A 225 5.76 20.62 -5.30
C ASN A 225 6.39 20.33 -3.92
N LYS A 226 5.63 20.34 -2.83
CA LYS A 226 6.11 20.12 -1.45
C LYS A 226 5.82 18.72 -0.89
N GLU A 227 5.06 17.90 -1.61
CA GLU A 227 4.66 16.59 -1.07
C GLU A 227 5.86 15.68 -0.77
N MET A 228 6.86 15.66 -1.66
CA MET A 228 8.06 14.87 -1.40
C MET A 228 8.89 15.37 -0.22
N LEU A 229 8.93 16.69 0.01
CA LEU A 229 9.54 17.26 1.20
C LEU A 229 8.78 16.84 2.47
N LYS A 230 7.45 16.84 2.45
CA LYS A 230 6.65 16.36 3.59
C LYS A 230 6.96 14.90 3.92
N TYR A 231 7.10 14.03 2.91
CA TYR A 231 7.50 12.63 3.16
C TYR A 231 8.89 12.55 3.82
N LEU A 232 9.85 13.34 3.35
CA LEU A 232 11.19 13.38 3.96
C LEU A 232 11.13 13.89 5.41
N LEU A 233 10.39 14.96 5.66
CA LEU A 233 10.21 15.51 7.02
C LEU A 233 9.52 14.50 7.95
N ASN A 234 8.51 13.81 7.48
CA ASN A 234 7.86 12.75 8.24
C ASN A 234 8.84 11.63 8.65
N CYS A 235 9.76 11.22 7.75
CA CYS A 235 10.82 10.28 8.11
C CYS A 235 11.74 10.79 9.24
N MET A 236 11.85 12.10 9.39
CA MET A 236 12.63 12.78 10.42
C MET A 236 11.82 13.14 11.67
N ASN A 237 10.54 12.75 11.74
CA ASN A 237 9.58 13.16 12.76
C ASN A 237 9.48 14.70 12.87
N MET A 238 9.48 15.37 11.73
CA MET A 238 9.37 16.82 11.58
C MET A 238 8.15 17.17 10.72
N LYS A 239 7.64 18.38 10.90
CA LYS A 239 6.55 18.95 10.10
C LYS A 239 7.05 20.07 9.20
N LEU A 240 6.26 20.45 8.22
CA LEU A 240 6.58 21.58 7.35
C LEU A 240 6.64 22.91 8.14
N GLU A 241 5.80 23.01 9.16
CA GLU A 241 5.76 24.17 10.07
C GLU A 241 7.09 24.36 10.79
N ASP A 242 7.77 23.29 11.21
CA ASP A 242 9.09 23.36 11.86
C ASP A 242 10.14 23.99 10.92
N VAL A 243 10.11 23.62 9.64
CA VAL A 243 10.99 24.22 8.62
C VAL A 243 10.66 25.70 8.40
N MET A 244 9.37 26.06 8.41
CA MET A 244 8.93 27.44 8.26
C MET A 244 9.33 28.32 9.46
N GLU A 245 9.40 27.74 10.65
CA GLU A 245 9.85 28.43 11.86
C GLU A 245 11.32 28.82 11.81
N TYR A 246 12.18 28.07 11.10
CA TYR A 246 13.59 28.43 10.92
C TYR A 246 13.78 29.89 10.48
N TRP A 247 12.97 30.37 9.52
CA TRP A 247 13.07 31.73 9.02
C TRP A 247 12.52 32.81 9.96
N LYS A 248 11.88 32.42 11.08
CA LYS A 248 11.42 33.31 12.14
C LYS A 248 12.45 33.43 13.25
N ILE A 249 13.42 32.55 13.35
CA ILE A 249 14.47 32.56 14.36
C ILE A 249 15.36 33.79 14.13
N SER A 250 15.51 34.61 15.17
CA SER A 250 16.33 35.84 15.13
C SER A 250 17.78 35.57 15.54
N ASN A 251 18.01 34.57 16.40
CA ASN A 251 19.33 34.23 16.94
C ASN A 251 20.09 33.31 15.99
N GLU A 252 21.29 33.71 15.56
CA GLU A 252 22.12 32.92 14.66
C GLU A 252 22.60 31.59 15.28
N ALA A 253 22.84 31.52 16.59
CA ALA A 253 23.18 30.27 17.26
C ALA A 253 22.03 29.25 17.20
N ASP A 254 20.78 29.69 17.36
CA ASP A 254 19.59 28.85 17.31
C ASP A 254 19.34 28.35 15.87
N LYS A 255 19.62 29.19 14.85
CA LYS A 255 19.58 28.76 13.44
C LYS A 255 20.61 27.66 13.14
N LEU A 256 21.82 27.82 13.66
CA LEU A 256 22.88 26.81 13.49
C LEU A 256 22.46 25.49 14.15
N ASN A 257 21.97 25.55 15.40
CA ASN A 257 21.50 24.36 16.12
C ASN A 257 20.37 23.65 15.37
N PHE A 258 19.40 24.40 14.82
CA PHE A 258 18.33 23.82 14.01
C PHE A 258 18.86 23.15 12.76
N ALA A 259 19.77 23.80 12.04
CA ALA A 259 20.35 23.25 10.80
C ALA A 259 21.21 22.01 11.07
N GLU A 260 21.90 21.93 12.19
CA GLU A 260 22.65 20.75 12.63
C GLU A 260 21.69 19.61 12.97
N ASP A 261 20.68 19.80 13.82
CA ASP A 261 19.68 18.78 14.16
C ASP A 261 18.96 18.24 12.89
N PHE A 262 18.60 19.13 11.98
CA PHE A 262 18.01 18.72 10.70
C PHE A 262 18.95 17.82 9.90
N ASN A 263 20.22 18.18 9.78
CA ASN A 263 21.19 17.38 9.05
C ASN A 263 21.54 16.05 9.74
N GLU A 264 21.56 15.99 11.07
CA GLU A 264 21.72 14.72 11.79
C GLU A 264 20.55 13.76 11.55
N LYS A 265 19.31 14.26 11.52
CA LYS A 265 18.13 13.46 11.19
C LYS A 265 18.16 13.00 9.73
N LEU A 266 18.54 13.89 8.81
CA LEU A 266 18.70 13.56 7.39
C LEU A 266 19.77 12.48 7.18
N GLU A 267 20.89 12.59 7.87
CA GLU A 267 21.99 11.61 7.79
C GLU A 267 21.53 10.21 8.22
N LYS A 268 20.70 10.09 9.26
CA LYS A 268 20.12 8.81 9.70
C LYS A 268 19.27 8.16 8.60
N ILE A 269 18.47 8.95 7.89
CA ILE A 269 17.65 8.45 6.77
C ILE A 269 18.55 7.99 5.62
N ILE A 270 19.54 8.79 5.26
CA ILE A 270 20.47 8.46 4.18
C ILE A 270 21.38 7.27 4.55
N TYR A 271 21.77 7.13 5.81
CA TYR A 271 22.47 5.95 6.29
C TYR A 271 21.65 4.68 6.04
N LYS A 272 20.37 4.69 6.44
CA LYS A 272 19.46 3.57 6.20
C LYS A 272 19.21 3.31 4.71
N PHE A 273 19.12 4.35 3.89
CA PHE A 273 19.06 4.22 2.44
C PHE A 273 20.27 3.46 1.87
N ASN A 274 21.50 3.77 2.33
CA ASN A 274 22.73 3.14 1.88
C ASN A 274 22.85 1.64 2.28
N GLU A 275 22.03 1.14 3.19
CA GLU A 275 21.96 -0.29 3.50
C GLU A 275 21.31 -1.09 2.36
N PHE A 276 20.41 -0.45 1.61
CA PHE A 276 19.70 -1.05 0.48
C PHE A 276 20.27 -0.66 -0.87
N TYR A 277 20.81 0.55 -1.01
CA TYR A 277 21.39 1.05 -2.26
C TYR A 277 22.91 0.92 -2.22
N THR A 278 23.46 -0.09 -2.91
CA THR A 278 24.89 -0.42 -2.85
C THR A 278 25.69 0.03 -4.07
N GLN A 279 25.07 0.66 -5.07
CA GLN A 279 25.73 1.13 -6.31
C GLN A 279 26.78 2.20 -6.04
N GLU A 280 26.47 3.11 -5.14
CA GLU A 280 27.39 4.15 -4.66
C GLU A 280 26.96 4.61 -3.25
N LYS A 281 27.91 5.08 -2.44
CA LYS A 281 27.61 5.68 -1.14
C LYS A 281 27.05 7.08 -1.35
N VAL A 282 25.80 7.29 -0.93
CA VAL A 282 25.12 8.58 -0.96
C VAL A 282 25.38 9.34 0.34
N ILE A 283 25.74 10.60 0.25
CA ILE A 283 25.79 11.55 1.35
C ILE A 283 24.96 12.76 0.93
N MET A 284 23.95 13.11 1.70
CA MET A 284 23.06 14.23 1.42
C MET A 284 23.13 15.23 2.55
N LYS A 285 23.09 16.52 2.21
CA LYS A 285 23.06 17.62 3.19
C LYS A 285 22.01 18.64 2.81
N ALA A 286 21.38 19.20 3.81
CA ALA A 286 20.49 20.33 3.70
C ALA A 286 21.24 21.62 4.06
N LYS A 287 21.06 22.67 3.27
CA LYS A 287 21.59 24.02 3.50
C LYS A 287 20.42 24.98 3.61
N PHE A 288 20.33 25.65 4.75
CA PHE A 288 19.37 26.71 4.97
C PHE A 288 19.99 28.05 4.56
N GLU A 289 19.33 28.75 3.66
CA GLU A 289 19.70 30.08 3.20
C GLU A 289 18.63 31.11 3.62
N ASN A 290 18.81 32.38 3.29
CA ASN A 290 17.92 33.47 3.75
C ASN A 290 16.44 33.21 3.44
N ASP A 291 16.13 32.59 2.29
CA ASP A 291 14.77 32.36 1.80
C ASP A 291 14.53 30.96 1.24
N SER A 292 15.49 30.06 1.41
CA SER A 292 15.41 28.73 0.80
C SER A 292 16.09 27.61 1.61
N LEU A 293 15.56 26.42 1.46
CA LEU A 293 16.14 25.15 1.87
C LEU A 293 16.67 24.44 0.63
N ASN A 294 17.97 24.16 0.57
CA ASN A 294 18.63 23.51 -0.54
C ASN A 294 19.18 22.14 -0.16
N PHE A 295 18.97 21.14 -1.01
CA PHE A 295 19.52 19.80 -0.86
C PHE A 295 20.67 19.56 -1.83
N VAL A 296 21.81 19.14 -1.30
CA VAL A 296 22.99 18.79 -2.07
C VAL A 296 23.42 17.35 -1.78
N ILE A 297 23.84 16.64 -2.83
CA ILE A 297 24.38 15.28 -2.71
C ILE A 297 25.88 15.32 -2.98
N LYS A 298 26.64 14.64 -2.12
CA LYS A 298 28.07 14.45 -2.31
C LYS A 298 28.33 13.17 -3.11
N THR A 299 29.04 13.31 -4.20
CA THR A 299 29.70 12.20 -4.89
C THR A 299 31.07 11.94 -4.27
N THR A 300 31.85 11.03 -4.84
CA THR A 300 33.22 10.72 -4.38
C THR A 300 34.13 11.96 -4.29
N LYS A 301 33.89 13.02 -5.06
CA LYS A 301 34.82 14.17 -5.13
C LYS A 301 34.19 15.52 -4.79
N LYS A 302 32.91 15.78 -5.09
CA LYS A 302 32.27 17.11 -4.89
C LYS A 302 30.77 17.02 -4.60
N TYR A 303 30.24 18.09 -4.01
CA TYR A 303 28.79 18.29 -3.88
C TYR A 303 28.21 18.76 -5.21
N MET A 304 27.00 18.31 -5.50
CA MET A 304 26.19 18.73 -6.64
C MET A 304 24.71 18.78 -6.24
N ASP A 305 23.91 19.43 -7.02
CA ASP A 305 22.46 19.48 -6.78
C ASP A 305 21.82 18.12 -6.98
N PHE A 306 20.77 17.84 -6.20
CA PHE A 306 20.05 16.57 -6.30
C PHE A 306 19.51 16.30 -7.71
N GLU A 307 19.05 17.35 -8.40
CA GLU A 307 18.47 17.24 -9.75
C GLU A 307 19.50 16.87 -10.82
N GLU A 308 20.79 17.16 -10.59
CA GLU A 308 21.88 16.77 -11.48
C GLU A 308 22.26 15.29 -11.42
N ARG A 309 21.68 14.55 -10.47
CA ARG A 309 21.92 13.12 -10.31
C ARG A 309 21.19 12.27 -11.35
N SER A 310 21.64 11.01 -11.51
CA SER A 310 20.99 10.05 -12.41
C SER A 310 19.52 9.84 -12.05
N ASN A 311 18.67 9.65 -13.04
CA ASN A 311 17.25 9.37 -12.82
C ASN A 311 17.03 8.12 -11.97
N GLY A 312 17.91 7.13 -12.08
CA GLY A 312 17.86 5.92 -11.28
C GLY A 312 18.02 6.18 -9.78
N LEU A 313 19.08 6.91 -9.37
CA LEU A 313 19.29 7.28 -7.98
C LEU A 313 18.12 8.11 -7.44
N LYS A 314 17.71 9.13 -8.19
CA LYS A 314 16.57 10.00 -7.81
C LYS A 314 15.32 9.19 -7.58
N TRP A 315 14.97 8.31 -8.51
CA TRP A 315 13.79 7.47 -8.42
C TRP A 315 13.87 6.54 -7.19
N TYR A 316 15.01 5.87 -7.00
CA TYR A 316 15.19 4.93 -5.87
C TYR A 316 15.08 5.64 -4.52
N LEU A 317 15.75 6.80 -4.35
CA LEU A 317 15.69 7.56 -3.11
C LEU A 317 14.28 8.10 -2.84
N ASN A 318 13.58 8.62 -3.86
CA ASN A 318 12.22 9.12 -3.72
C ASN A 318 11.24 8.01 -3.31
N MET A 319 11.33 6.84 -3.95
CA MET A 319 10.54 5.66 -3.57
C MET A 319 10.84 5.24 -2.11
N PHE A 320 12.12 5.13 -1.75
CA PHE A 320 12.54 4.75 -0.40
C PHE A 320 11.97 5.71 0.66
N ILE A 321 12.10 7.02 0.45
CA ILE A 321 11.56 8.04 1.37
C ILE A 321 10.05 7.92 1.49
N GLN A 322 9.32 7.75 0.37
CA GLN A 322 7.85 7.60 0.42
C GLN A 322 7.45 6.38 1.25
N ILE A 323 8.07 5.23 1.02
CA ILE A 323 7.78 4.01 1.78
C ILE A 323 8.12 4.21 3.26
N MET A 324 9.32 4.72 3.56
CA MET A 324 9.76 4.95 4.94
C MET A 324 8.87 5.95 5.69
N SER A 325 8.45 7.03 5.02
CA SER A 325 7.52 8.01 5.60
C SER A 325 6.20 7.37 6.04
N LYS A 326 5.67 6.45 5.25
CA LYS A 326 4.39 5.80 5.55
C LYS A 326 4.52 4.79 6.71
N ILE A 327 5.62 4.05 6.75
CA ILE A 327 5.87 3.06 7.81
C ILE A 327 6.18 3.74 9.17
N ASN A 328 6.93 4.84 9.16
CA ASN A 328 7.30 5.54 10.39
C ASN A 328 6.14 6.34 11.02
N LEU A 329 5.17 6.81 10.21
CA LEU A 329 4.12 7.71 10.70
C LEU A 329 3.14 7.07 11.68
N ASN A 330 2.99 5.76 11.61
CA ASN A 330 1.92 5.13 12.37
C ASN A 330 2.41 3.80 12.89
N GLU A 331 3.17 3.47 13.65
CA GLU A 331 3.40 2.15 14.30
C GLU A 331 2.40 1.03 13.85
N ILE A 332 1.55 1.34 12.82
CA ILE A 332 0.50 0.51 12.27
C ILE A 332 1.12 -0.39 11.20
N GLU A 333 1.16 -1.63 11.50
CA GLU A 333 1.39 -2.72 10.56
C GLU A 333 0.11 -2.92 9.72
N ASN A 334 0.21 -3.56 8.56
CA ASN A 334 -0.83 -3.90 7.59
C ASN A 334 -1.02 -2.90 6.43
N TYR A 335 0.10 -2.45 5.85
CA TYR A 335 0.07 -1.69 4.59
C TYR A 335 0.08 -2.62 3.37
N ILE A 336 -0.68 -2.23 2.36
CA ILE A 336 -0.61 -2.79 1.01
C ILE A 336 0.06 -1.75 0.12
N ILE A 337 1.34 -1.94 -0.17
CA ILE A 337 2.13 -1.00 -0.97
C ILE A 337 1.96 -1.36 -2.45
N LEU A 338 1.53 -0.40 -3.24
CA LEU A 338 1.27 -0.54 -4.66
C LEU A 338 2.32 0.23 -5.47
N LEU A 339 2.97 -0.45 -6.41
CA LEU A 339 3.95 0.17 -7.31
C LEU A 339 3.65 -0.24 -8.77
N ASP A 340 3.55 0.74 -9.65
CA ASP A 340 3.41 0.49 -11.08
C ASP A 340 4.77 0.64 -11.76
N GLU A 341 5.29 -0.44 -12.32
CA GLU A 341 6.56 -0.54 -13.01
C GLU A 341 7.77 0.08 -12.26
N PRO A 342 8.03 -0.32 -11.00
CA PRO A 342 9.12 0.21 -10.23
C PRO A 342 10.48 -0.09 -10.88
N GLY A 343 11.38 0.89 -10.85
CA GLY A 343 12.76 0.70 -11.28
C GLY A 343 12.98 0.64 -12.80
N VAL A 344 12.03 1.08 -13.63
CA VAL A 344 12.19 1.14 -15.11
C VAL A 344 13.45 1.89 -15.52
N HIS A 345 13.85 2.91 -14.77
CA HIS A 345 15.03 3.72 -15.05
C HIS A 345 16.33 3.17 -14.44
N LEU A 346 16.29 1.97 -13.84
CA LEU A 346 17.42 1.35 -13.17
C LEU A 346 18.08 0.27 -14.02
N HIS A 347 19.39 0.13 -13.86
CA HIS A 347 20.11 -1.04 -14.38
C HIS A 347 19.68 -2.31 -13.64
N MET A 348 19.81 -3.47 -14.29
CA MET A 348 19.38 -4.77 -13.77
C MET A 348 19.90 -5.08 -12.35
N ASN A 349 21.13 -4.69 -12.03
CA ASN A 349 21.68 -4.92 -10.68
C ASN A 349 20.95 -4.07 -9.62
N ALA A 350 20.67 -2.81 -9.91
CA ALA A 350 19.91 -1.93 -9.01
C ALA A 350 18.45 -2.40 -8.86
N GLN A 351 17.86 -2.96 -9.91
CA GLN A 351 16.52 -3.59 -9.85
C GLN A 351 16.50 -4.78 -8.88
N LYS A 352 17.57 -5.61 -8.86
CA LYS A 352 17.71 -6.71 -7.90
C LYS A 352 17.86 -6.20 -6.44
N GLU A 353 18.47 -5.04 -6.25
CA GLU A 353 18.57 -4.42 -4.92
C GLU A 353 17.21 -3.95 -4.41
N ILE A 354 16.37 -3.40 -5.29
CA ILE A 354 14.98 -3.04 -4.93
C ILE A 354 14.20 -4.26 -4.43
N LEU A 355 14.39 -5.41 -5.03
CA LEU A 355 13.70 -6.63 -4.58
C LEU A 355 14.06 -7.00 -3.14
N LYS A 356 15.31 -6.77 -2.71
CA LYS A 356 15.70 -6.98 -1.30
C LYS A 356 14.99 -6.00 -0.37
N LEU A 357 14.89 -4.74 -0.80
CA LEU A 357 14.13 -3.72 -0.06
C LEU A 357 12.66 -4.12 0.07
N PHE A 358 12.04 -4.61 -1.00
CA PHE A 358 10.66 -5.08 -0.97
C PHE A 358 10.47 -6.28 -0.04
N GLU A 359 11.43 -7.22 0.00
CA GLU A 359 11.36 -8.34 0.93
C GLU A 359 11.42 -7.88 2.40
N ASP A 360 12.30 -6.92 2.72
CA ASP A 360 12.42 -6.40 4.07
C ASP A 360 11.12 -5.72 4.55
N PHE A 361 10.47 -4.96 3.67
CA PHE A 361 9.18 -4.36 3.97
C PHE A 361 8.04 -5.36 4.08
N ALA A 362 8.02 -6.39 3.22
CA ALA A 362 7.00 -7.43 3.25
C ALA A 362 7.04 -8.31 4.50
N THR A 363 8.20 -8.44 5.16
CA THR A 363 8.33 -9.24 6.40
C THR A 363 7.66 -8.63 7.63
N LYS A 364 7.28 -7.35 7.59
CA LYS A 364 6.71 -6.58 8.72
C LYS A 364 5.18 -6.50 8.69
N ASN A 365 4.48 -7.61 8.41
CA ASN A 365 3.03 -7.67 8.22
C ASN A 365 2.47 -6.81 7.08
N ASN A 366 3.33 -6.21 6.25
CA ASN A 366 2.94 -5.48 5.06
C ASN A 366 2.90 -6.40 3.85
N GLN A 367 2.10 -6.05 2.86
CA GLN A 367 2.06 -6.72 1.57
C GLN A 367 2.46 -5.74 0.47
N ILE A 368 3.20 -6.23 -0.51
CA ILE A 368 3.63 -5.42 -1.65
C ILE A 368 3.08 -6.03 -2.93
N ILE A 369 2.51 -5.20 -3.78
CA ILE A 369 2.04 -5.56 -5.12
C ILE A 369 2.72 -4.61 -6.10
N TYR A 370 3.51 -5.16 -7.01
CA TYR A 370 4.14 -4.36 -8.04
C TYR A 370 4.00 -4.97 -9.42
N THR A 371 3.89 -4.13 -10.42
CA THR A 371 3.89 -4.55 -11.83
C THR A 371 5.29 -4.47 -12.39
N THR A 372 5.63 -5.32 -13.37
CA THR A 372 6.89 -5.21 -14.07
C THR A 372 6.87 -5.87 -15.45
N HIS A 373 7.71 -5.35 -16.33
CA HIS A 373 8.12 -5.97 -17.59
C HIS A 373 9.58 -6.48 -17.53
N SER A 374 10.29 -6.19 -16.44
CA SER A 374 11.71 -6.54 -16.33
C SER A 374 11.91 -7.93 -15.73
N PRO A 375 12.63 -8.84 -16.42
CA PRO A 375 12.97 -10.15 -15.87
C PRO A 375 13.77 -10.08 -14.56
N SER A 376 14.62 -9.07 -14.41
CA SER A 376 15.42 -8.88 -13.21
C SER A 376 14.62 -8.49 -11.97
N MET A 377 13.36 -8.09 -12.16
CA MET A 377 12.39 -7.81 -11.10
C MET A 377 11.53 -9.03 -10.74
N ILE A 378 11.89 -10.23 -11.19
CA ILE A 378 11.18 -11.47 -10.89
C ILE A 378 12.12 -12.39 -10.12
N TYR A 379 11.65 -12.91 -9.00
CA TYR A 379 12.37 -13.94 -8.25
C TYR A 379 12.24 -15.29 -8.94
N SER A 380 13.33 -15.79 -9.52
CA SER A 380 13.36 -17.08 -10.19
C SER A 380 13.08 -18.26 -9.26
N ASP A 381 13.44 -18.13 -7.98
CA ASP A 381 13.23 -19.14 -6.95
C ASP A 381 11.89 -19.00 -6.20
N LYS A 382 11.14 -17.92 -6.44
CA LYS A 382 9.84 -17.62 -5.80
C LYS A 382 8.75 -17.30 -6.82
N LEU A 383 8.72 -18.03 -7.92
CA LEU A 383 7.75 -17.82 -9.01
C LEU A 383 6.28 -17.94 -8.55
N TYR A 384 6.01 -18.62 -7.45
CA TYR A 384 4.67 -18.69 -6.83
C TYR A 384 4.11 -17.31 -6.44
N ARG A 385 4.98 -16.29 -6.32
CA ARG A 385 4.60 -14.87 -6.08
C ARG A 385 4.17 -14.14 -7.34
N THR A 386 4.33 -14.75 -8.51
CA THR A 386 4.05 -14.10 -9.79
C THR A 386 2.62 -14.36 -10.23
N ARG A 387 1.94 -13.31 -10.66
CA ARG A 387 0.59 -13.29 -11.22
C ARG A 387 0.63 -12.76 -12.63
N LEU A 388 -0.18 -13.37 -13.50
CA LEU A 388 -0.26 -13.01 -14.91
C LEU A 388 -1.51 -12.20 -15.17
N ILE A 389 -1.39 -11.12 -15.96
CA ILE A 389 -2.55 -10.46 -16.54
C ILE A 389 -2.52 -10.64 -18.06
N ILE A 390 -3.58 -11.25 -18.59
CA ILE A 390 -3.69 -11.60 -20.00
C ILE A 390 -5.01 -11.06 -20.53
N LYS A 391 -5.00 -10.50 -21.74
CA LYS A 391 -6.23 -10.17 -22.46
C LYS A 391 -6.81 -11.38 -23.17
N ASP A 392 -8.11 -11.53 -23.09
CA ASP A 392 -8.88 -12.45 -23.93
C ASP A 392 -9.13 -11.88 -25.34
N GLU A 393 -9.78 -12.66 -26.20
CA GLU A 393 -10.16 -12.25 -27.56
C GLU A 393 -11.14 -11.07 -27.60
N LYS A 394 -11.88 -10.84 -26.51
CA LYS A 394 -12.84 -9.73 -26.36
C LYS A 394 -12.17 -8.46 -25.81
N GLY A 395 -10.88 -8.52 -25.49
CA GLY A 395 -10.13 -7.42 -24.91
C GLY A 395 -10.29 -7.26 -23.38
N ASN A 396 -10.92 -8.23 -22.70
CA ASN A 396 -11.00 -8.22 -21.24
C ASN A 396 -9.71 -8.76 -20.62
N SER A 397 -9.33 -8.18 -19.49
CA SER A 397 -8.19 -8.65 -18.69
C SER A 397 -8.61 -9.80 -17.79
N ASN A 398 -7.77 -10.83 -17.72
CA ASN A 398 -7.93 -12.00 -16.87
C ASN A 398 -6.72 -12.19 -15.98
N ILE A 399 -6.93 -12.53 -14.70
CA ILE A 399 -5.88 -12.74 -13.71
C ILE A 399 -5.55 -14.22 -13.60
N GLY A 400 -4.30 -14.59 -13.92
CA GLY A 400 -3.75 -15.93 -13.70
C GLY A 400 -2.90 -15.98 -12.43
N ASN A 401 -3.32 -16.75 -11.44
CA ASN A 401 -2.61 -16.87 -10.16
C ASN A 401 -1.40 -17.80 -10.19
N LYS A 402 -1.24 -18.56 -11.25
CA LYS A 402 -0.10 -19.45 -11.45
C LYS A 402 0.57 -19.10 -12.77
N TYR A 403 1.88 -18.94 -12.76
CA TYR A 403 2.66 -18.60 -13.97
C TYR A 403 2.52 -19.65 -15.10
N TYR A 404 2.06 -20.86 -14.79
CA TYR A 404 1.84 -21.95 -15.73
C TYR A 404 0.36 -22.16 -16.10
N SER A 405 -0.58 -21.40 -15.54
CA SER A 405 -2.02 -21.54 -15.80
C SER A 405 -2.51 -20.65 -16.95
N LEU A 406 -1.77 -20.63 -18.06
CA LEU A 406 -2.29 -20.03 -19.29
C LEU A 406 -3.41 -20.91 -19.89
N PRO A 407 -4.51 -20.31 -20.39
CA PRO A 407 -5.54 -21.07 -21.08
C PRO A 407 -4.93 -21.86 -22.25
N HIS A 408 -5.29 -23.12 -22.37
CA HIS A 408 -4.79 -24.06 -23.39
C HIS A 408 -4.97 -23.59 -24.85
N LYS A 409 -5.65 -22.48 -25.11
CA LYS A 409 -5.91 -21.91 -26.43
C LYS A 409 -4.73 -21.21 -27.12
N MET A 410 -3.62 -20.96 -26.43
CA MET A 410 -2.43 -20.35 -27.05
C MET A 410 -1.41 -21.34 -27.62
N GLY A 411 -1.81 -22.54 -27.97
CA GLY A 411 -1.05 -23.44 -28.89
C GLY A 411 0.30 -23.96 -28.43
N SER A 412 0.74 -23.70 -27.17
CA SER A 412 2.00 -24.23 -26.65
C SER A 412 1.76 -25.24 -25.53
N LYS A 413 2.08 -26.48 -25.81
CA LYS A 413 2.14 -27.62 -24.86
C LYS A 413 3.33 -27.51 -23.89
N THR A 414 3.90 -26.33 -23.64
CA THR A 414 5.10 -26.22 -22.85
C THR A 414 4.75 -25.80 -21.42
N GLU A 415 4.92 -26.73 -20.51
CA GLU A 415 4.86 -26.57 -19.04
C GLU A 415 6.01 -25.69 -18.45
N THR A 416 6.73 -24.96 -19.31
CA THR A 416 7.97 -24.26 -19.00
C THR A 416 7.79 -22.76 -18.77
N LEU A 417 8.89 -22.05 -18.51
CA LEU A 417 9.00 -20.57 -18.38
C LEU A 417 8.48 -19.80 -19.61
N THR A 418 8.19 -20.44 -20.73
CA THR A 418 7.67 -19.84 -21.96
C THR A 418 6.46 -18.93 -21.74
N PRO A 419 5.44 -19.29 -20.94
CA PRO A 419 4.32 -18.39 -20.65
C PRO A 419 4.74 -17.11 -19.96
N LEU A 420 5.70 -17.19 -19.06
CA LEU A 420 6.24 -16.04 -18.34
C LEU A 420 6.97 -15.09 -19.32
N LEU A 421 7.85 -15.64 -20.15
CA LEU A 421 8.60 -14.88 -21.15
C LEU A 421 7.67 -14.24 -22.18
N THR A 422 6.67 -14.97 -22.65
CA THR A 422 5.65 -14.47 -23.58
C THR A 422 4.82 -13.37 -22.97
N ALA A 423 4.42 -13.51 -21.71
CA ALA A 423 3.69 -12.46 -20.97
C ALA A 423 4.51 -11.20 -20.78
N MET A 424 5.82 -11.32 -20.69
CA MET A 424 6.74 -10.18 -20.61
C MET A 424 7.07 -9.56 -21.98
N GLY A 425 6.56 -10.12 -23.07
CA GLY A 425 6.87 -9.67 -24.44
C GLY A 425 8.26 -10.07 -24.92
N ILE A 426 8.93 -10.99 -24.22
CA ILE A 426 10.27 -11.45 -24.58
C ILE A 426 10.12 -12.60 -25.58
N SER A 427 10.73 -12.46 -26.76
CA SER A 427 10.77 -13.58 -27.70
C SER A 427 11.70 -14.68 -27.19
N ILE A 428 11.32 -15.95 -27.42
CA ILE A 428 12.06 -17.16 -26.98
C ILE A 428 13.51 -17.19 -27.52
N ASN A 429 13.85 -16.31 -28.46
CA ASN A 429 15.19 -16.21 -29.05
C ASN A 429 16.23 -15.52 -28.13
N TYR A 430 15.83 -14.95 -26.98
CA TYR A 430 16.78 -14.47 -25.99
C TYR A 430 17.21 -15.64 -25.11
N ASN A 431 18.48 -16.05 -25.22
CA ASN A 431 19.11 -17.01 -24.32
C ASN A 431 19.12 -16.45 -22.88
N PHE A 432 18.08 -16.75 -22.10
CA PHE A 432 18.03 -16.48 -20.65
C PHE A 432 19.00 -17.36 -19.85
N LEU A 433 19.49 -18.41 -20.46
CA LEU A 433 20.52 -19.28 -19.90
C LEU A 433 21.88 -18.61 -20.19
N SER A 434 22.34 -17.78 -19.26
CA SER A 434 23.76 -17.44 -19.22
C SER A 434 24.53 -18.72 -18.87
N ILE A 435 24.93 -19.45 -19.88
CA ILE A 435 25.87 -20.57 -19.69
C ILE A 435 27.17 -19.94 -19.25
N ASP A 436 27.58 -20.23 -18.01
CA ASP A 436 28.89 -19.83 -17.52
C ASP A 436 29.93 -20.83 -18.02
N ASN A 437 30.75 -20.41 -18.98
CA ASN A 437 31.76 -21.26 -19.60
C ASN A 437 32.83 -21.77 -18.61
N ASN A 438 32.91 -21.16 -17.42
CA ASN A 438 33.88 -21.53 -16.38
C ASN A 438 33.29 -22.42 -15.28
N ARG A 439 32.03 -22.86 -15.43
CA ARG A 439 31.31 -23.65 -14.42
C ARG A 439 30.56 -24.80 -15.04
N CYS A 440 30.25 -25.83 -14.23
CA CYS A 440 29.38 -26.91 -14.65
C CYS A 440 27.93 -26.41 -14.73
N ASN A 441 27.36 -26.38 -15.92
CA ASN A 441 25.97 -26.03 -16.17
C ASN A 441 25.13 -27.29 -16.21
N ILE A 442 24.07 -27.37 -15.40
CA ILE A 442 23.13 -28.48 -15.38
C ILE A 442 21.82 -28.01 -15.98
N ILE A 443 21.43 -28.62 -17.08
CA ILE A 443 20.15 -28.38 -17.73
C ILE A 443 19.18 -29.49 -17.30
N THR A 444 18.02 -29.09 -16.78
CA THR A 444 16.97 -30.03 -16.33
C THR A 444 15.76 -29.96 -17.27
N GLU A 445 15.01 -31.07 -17.39
CA GLU A 445 13.79 -31.10 -18.20
C GLU A 445 12.63 -30.30 -17.57
N GLY A 446 12.63 -30.17 -16.23
CA GLY A 446 11.57 -29.49 -15.54
C GLY A 446 11.97 -28.97 -14.17
N ILE A 447 11.06 -28.18 -13.57
CA ILE A 447 11.25 -27.56 -12.26
C ILE A 447 11.38 -28.59 -11.15
N SER A 448 10.80 -29.77 -11.33
CA SER A 448 10.91 -30.89 -10.38
C SER A 448 12.36 -31.37 -10.24
N ASP A 449 13.06 -31.55 -11.35
CA ASP A 449 14.45 -32.01 -11.38
C ASP A 449 15.37 -30.92 -10.77
N TYR A 450 15.10 -29.68 -11.11
CA TYR A 450 15.79 -28.53 -10.49
C TYR A 450 15.63 -28.53 -8.97
N ASN A 451 14.43 -28.67 -8.45
CA ASN A 451 14.16 -28.68 -7.02
C ASN A 451 14.82 -29.90 -6.33
N TYR A 452 14.83 -31.05 -6.98
CA TYR A 452 15.50 -32.26 -6.49
C TYR A 452 17.01 -32.05 -6.38
N ILE A 453 17.63 -31.55 -7.45
CA ILE A 453 19.09 -31.31 -7.49
C ILE A 453 19.46 -30.22 -6.48
N LYS A 454 18.70 -29.14 -6.43
CA LYS A 454 18.92 -28.05 -5.46
C LYS A 454 18.81 -28.55 -4.01
N GLY A 455 17.76 -29.32 -3.70
CA GLY A 455 17.58 -29.92 -2.38
C GLY A 455 18.68 -30.90 -2.00
N TYR A 456 19.10 -31.78 -2.93
CA TYR A 456 20.19 -32.69 -2.71
C TYR A 456 21.51 -31.98 -2.44
N LEU A 457 21.83 -30.94 -3.18
CA LEU A 457 23.06 -30.16 -3.03
C LEU A 457 23.08 -29.31 -1.77
N TYR A 458 21.92 -28.79 -1.36
CA TYR A 458 21.75 -28.10 -0.08
C TYR A 458 22.03 -29.05 1.12
N LEU A 459 21.53 -30.29 1.05
CA LEU A 459 21.75 -31.31 2.06
C LEU A 459 23.22 -31.77 2.13
N LYS A 460 23.97 -31.65 1.02
CA LYS A 460 25.38 -32.06 0.95
C LYS A 460 26.39 -30.97 1.30
N GLU A 461 25.92 -29.74 1.63
CA GLU A 461 26.74 -28.57 2.07
C GLU A 461 27.96 -28.21 1.20
N LYS A 462 28.10 -28.73 -0.01
CA LYS A 462 29.38 -28.65 -0.73
C LYS A 462 29.39 -27.87 -2.03
N ILE A 463 28.25 -27.43 -2.59
CA ILE A 463 28.28 -26.74 -3.89
C ILE A 463 27.31 -25.57 -3.90
N ARG A 464 27.82 -24.34 -4.09
CA ARG A 464 26.99 -23.18 -4.46
C ARG A 464 26.63 -23.31 -5.94
N ILE A 465 25.36 -23.55 -6.22
CA ILE A 465 24.82 -23.44 -7.58
C ILE A 465 24.35 -22.00 -7.76
N ILE A 466 24.90 -21.34 -8.76
CA ILE A 466 24.37 -20.09 -9.30
C ILE A 466 23.66 -20.49 -10.59
N ILE A 467 22.36 -20.27 -10.62
CA ILE A 467 21.52 -20.46 -11.81
C ILE A 467 21.21 -19.10 -12.38
#